data_78a91a6287722a0492438bd42f54a417
#
_entry.id   78a91a6287722a0492438bd42f54a417
#
_cell.length_a   1.000
_cell.length_b   1.000
_cell.length_c   1.000
_cell.angle_alpha   90.00
_cell.angle_beta   90.00
_cell.angle_gamma   90.00
#
_symmetry.space_group_name_H-M   'P 1'
#
loop_
_entity.id
_entity.type
_entity.pdbx_description
1 polymer ?
#
loop_
_entity_poly.entity_id
_entity_poly.type
_entity_poly.pdbx_seq_one_letter_code
_entity_poly.pdbx_strand_id
1 'polypeptide(L)'
;MSSASELKRQRILEAATTLFGEHGYAANMESIAKLADVSKQTVYSHFKTKDILFELCMKTKCLEFQSDEGMLDLAKPMDEAILQFAQGLQETLLRPGAIHTFRNAVSNIDNHPEFAATYLRFGPKQSTDVLADYLQKKHDTGEITLDISAQESASQLLLMFHGKPVYWKYLGEDLKQSKAERDTYLKSCIAMFLSFVRK
;
A
#
# COMPACT_ATOMS: atom_id res chain seq x y z
N MET A 1 3.74 17.49 26.54
CA MET A 1 2.99 18.49 25.76
C MET A 1 3.72 18.68 24.44
N SER A 2 3.03 18.46 23.32
CA SER A 2 3.60 18.65 21.97
C SER A 2 3.90 20.15 21.75
N SER A 3 5.05 20.48 21.17
CA SER A 3 5.40 21.88 20.89
C SER A 3 4.47 22.46 19.81
N ALA A 4 4.29 23.80 19.78
CA ALA A 4 3.51 24.45 18.73
C ALA A 4 4.03 24.13 17.30
N SER A 5 5.34 23.85 17.19
CA SER A 5 5.99 23.41 15.94
C SER A 5 5.57 22.01 15.56
N GLU A 6 5.51 21.08 16.52
CA GLU A 6 5.04 19.70 16.27
C GLU A 6 3.58 19.64 15.86
N LEU A 7 2.72 20.44 16.50
CA LEU A 7 1.30 20.55 16.12
C LEU A 7 1.14 21.04 14.68
N LYS A 8 1.93 22.04 14.26
CA LYS A 8 1.92 22.50 12.87
C LYS A 8 2.41 21.41 11.91
N ARG A 9 3.49 20.73 12.28
CA ARG A 9 4.03 19.63 11.47
C ARG A 9 3.02 18.50 11.29
N GLN A 10 2.30 18.14 12.35
CA GLN A 10 1.26 17.12 12.32
C GLN A 10 0.09 17.54 11.41
N ARG A 11 -0.42 18.77 11.55
CA ARG A 11 -1.49 19.30 10.69
C ARG A 11 -1.10 19.30 9.21
N ILE A 12 0.14 19.65 8.88
CA ILE A 12 0.64 19.61 7.50
C ILE A 12 0.66 18.16 6.98
N LEU A 13 1.12 17.21 7.79
CA LEU A 13 1.18 15.80 7.39
C LEU A 13 -0.24 15.22 7.16
N GLU A 14 -1.20 15.53 8.02
CA GLU A 14 -2.60 15.14 7.86
C GLU A 14 -3.23 15.72 6.60
N ALA A 15 -3.07 17.03 6.37
CA ALA A 15 -3.54 17.71 5.17
C ALA A 15 -2.91 17.14 3.89
N ALA A 16 -1.61 16.88 3.92
CA ALA A 16 -0.88 16.27 2.80
C ALA A 16 -1.36 14.84 2.53
N THR A 17 -1.55 14.04 3.58
CA THR A 17 -2.06 12.66 3.46
C THR A 17 -3.45 12.64 2.82
N THR A 18 -4.34 13.56 3.20
CA THR A 18 -5.67 13.69 2.60
C THR A 18 -5.57 14.06 1.12
N LEU A 19 -4.85 15.14 0.79
CA LEU A 19 -4.75 15.62 -0.59
C LEU A 19 -3.97 14.67 -1.52
N PHE A 20 -2.93 14.02 -1.03
CA PHE A 20 -2.25 12.98 -1.79
C PHE A 20 -3.14 11.74 -1.97
N GLY A 21 -3.98 11.41 -0.98
CA GLY A 21 -4.97 10.35 -1.11
C GLY A 21 -6.03 10.62 -2.17
N GLU A 22 -6.46 11.88 -2.32
CA GLU A 22 -7.51 12.28 -3.28
C GLU A 22 -6.95 12.55 -4.68
N HIS A 23 -5.81 13.23 -4.77
CA HIS A 23 -5.26 13.77 -6.01
C HIS A 23 -3.93 13.14 -6.44
N GLY A 24 -3.43 12.17 -5.68
CA GLY A 24 -2.11 11.60 -5.92
C GLY A 24 -1.02 12.68 -5.83
N TYR A 25 0.07 12.47 -6.58
CA TYR A 25 1.16 13.44 -6.62
C TYR A 25 0.79 14.78 -7.31
N ALA A 26 -0.39 14.89 -7.93
CA ALA A 26 -0.85 16.17 -8.49
C ALA A 26 -1.23 17.22 -7.41
N ALA A 27 -1.49 16.79 -6.15
CA ALA A 27 -1.72 17.70 -5.04
C ALA A 27 -0.55 18.71 -4.93
N ASN A 28 -0.84 20.01 -4.78
CA ASN A 28 0.20 21.04 -4.71
C ASN A 28 0.41 21.54 -3.27
N MET A 29 1.61 22.04 -3.00
CA MET A 29 2.04 22.52 -1.67
C MET A 29 1.19 23.68 -1.14
N GLU A 30 0.57 24.45 -2.03
CA GLU A 30 -0.29 25.58 -1.66
C GLU A 30 -1.65 25.11 -1.13
N SER A 31 -2.25 24.13 -1.80
CA SER A 31 -3.47 23.47 -1.31
C SER A 31 -3.24 22.77 0.02
N ILE A 32 -2.08 22.13 0.20
CA ILE A 32 -1.69 21.51 1.48
C ILE A 32 -1.57 22.58 2.58
N ALA A 33 -0.90 23.70 2.30
CA ALA A 33 -0.76 24.80 3.24
C ALA A 33 -2.12 25.36 3.65
N LYS A 34 -3.02 25.56 2.68
CA LYS A 34 -4.39 26.06 2.91
C LYS A 34 -5.19 25.10 3.78
N LEU A 35 -5.16 23.82 3.49
CA LEU A 35 -5.88 22.79 4.27
C LEU A 35 -5.32 22.65 5.69
N ALA A 36 -3.99 22.77 5.84
CA ALA A 36 -3.30 22.72 7.13
C ALA A 36 -3.44 24.04 7.94
N ASP A 37 -4.06 25.07 7.39
CA ASP A 37 -4.17 26.42 7.98
C ASP A 37 -2.79 26.97 8.41
N VAL A 38 -1.85 26.95 7.47
CA VAL A 38 -0.50 27.51 7.64
C VAL A 38 -0.05 28.23 6.34
N SER A 39 1.02 29.03 6.43
CA SER A 39 1.61 29.62 5.22
C SER A 39 2.37 28.56 4.41
N LYS A 40 2.47 28.74 3.09
CA LYS A 40 3.29 27.92 2.19
C LYS A 40 4.76 27.85 2.67
N GLN A 41 5.29 28.97 3.17
CA GLN A 41 6.63 29.04 3.75
C GLN A 41 6.76 28.14 4.98
N THR A 42 5.71 28.03 5.81
CA THR A 42 5.68 27.12 6.97
C THR A 42 5.74 25.67 6.51
N VAL A 43 5.02 25.29 5.43
CA VAL A 43 5.13 23.94 4.89
C VAL A 43 6.56 23.63 4.45
N TYR A 44 7.20 24.53 3.68
CA TYR A 44 8.58 24.34 3.25
C TYR A 44 9.62 24.37 4.38
N SER A 45 9.35 25.07 5.49
CA SER A 45 10.24 25.04 6.66
C SER A 45 10.23 23.68 7.38
N HIS A 46 9.09 22.97 7.38
CA HIS A 46 8.94 21.66 7.98
C HIS A 46 9.32 20.52 7.02
N PHE A 47 8.98 20.70 5.72
CA PHE A 47 9.18 19.67 4.68
C PHE A 47 9.81 20.33 3.48
N LYS A 48 11.12 20.22 3.37
CA LYS A 48 11.95 20.94 2.37
C LYS A 48 11.46 20.79 0.92
N THR A 49 10.92 19.62 0.58
CA THR A 49 10.40 19.34 -0.77
C THR A 49 9.06 18.59 -0.67
N LYS A 50 8.32 18.62 -1.77
CA LYS A 50 7.09 17.85 -1.93
C LYS A 50 7.36 16.35 -1.86
N ASP A 51 8.51 15.89 -2.37
CA ASP A 51 8.88 14.49 -2.38
C ASP A 51 9.09 13.96 -0.96
N ILE A 52 9.79 14.72 -0.10
CA ILE A 52 9.97 14.36 1.32
C ILE A 52 8.62 14.28 2.04
N LEU A 53 7.72 15.22 1.79
CA LEU A 53 6.39 15.20 2.39
C LEU A 53 5.57 14.01 1.88
N PHE A 54 5.61 13.75 0.58
CA PHE A 54 4.95 12.60 -0.03
C PHE A 54 5.50 11.27 0.50
N GLU A 55 6.83 11.12 0.58
CA GLU A 55 7.47 9.94 1.14
C GLU A 55 7.00 9.64 2.57
N LEU A 56 6.93 10.67 3.41
CA LEU A 56 6.43 10.54 4.77
C LEU A 56 4.96 10.12 4.82
N CYS A 57 4.11 10.70 3.94
CA CYS A 57 2.71 10.30 3.85
C CYS A 57 2.56 8.84 3.41
N MET A 58 3.32 8.40 2.40
CA MET A 58 3.33 7.02 1.95
C MET A 58 3.78 6.06 3.05
N LYS A 59 4.88 6.38 3.73
CA LYS A 59 5.38 5.58 4.86
C LYS A 59 4.35 5.46 5.98
N THR A 60 3.71 6.56 6.36
CA THR A 60 2.67 6.56 7.39
C THR A 60 1.50 5.66 7.00
N LYS A 61 1.02 5.77 5.75
CA LYS A 61 -0.07 4.92 5.24
C LYS A 61 0.28 3.44 5.19
N CYS A 62 1.51 3.10 4.84
CA CYS A 62 1.98 1.72 4.87
C CYS A 62 2.04 1.17 6.30
N LEU A 63 2.49 1.98 7.28
CA LEU A 63 2.52 1.57 8.68
C LEU A 63 1.10 1.40 9.24
N GLU A 64 0.15 2.28 8.91
CA GLU A 64 -1.26 2.13 9.27
C GLU A 64 -1.84 0.83 8.70
N PHE A 65 -1.59 0.53 7.42
CA PHE A 65 -2.04 -0.71 6.79
C PHE A 65 -1.50 -1.96 7.50
N GLN A 66 -0.24 -1.92 7.94
CA GLN A 66 0.38 -3.05 8.67
C GLN A 66 -0.18 -3.23 10.08
N SER A 67 -0.58 -2.13 10.74
CA SER A 67 -1.08 -2.19 12.13
C SER A 67 -2.55 -2.64 12.24
N ASP A 68 -3.40 -2.26 11.29
CA ASP A 68 -4.84 -2.38 11.46
C ASP A 68 -5.48 -3.54 10.67
N GLU A 69 -5.09 -3.73 9.40
CA GLU A 69 -5.78 -4.67 8.50
C GLU A 69 -4.84 -5.66 7.78
N GLY A 70 -3.55 -5.38 7.78
CA GLY A 70 -2.55 -6.13 7.02
C GLY A 70 -1.66 -7.05 7.87
N MET A 71 -1.93 -7.21 9.15
CA MET A 71 -1.08 -8.02 10.01
C MET A 71 -1.32 -9.52 9.77
N LEU A 72 -0.29 -10.18 9.23
CA LEU A 72 -0.25 -11.63 9.05
C LEU A 72 0.02 -12.30 10.41
N ASP A 73 -1.04 -12.69 11.09
CA ASP A 73 -0.98 -13.33 12.41
C ASP A 73 -0.50 -14.78 12.29
N LEU A 74 0.65 -15.07 12.88
CA LEU A 74 1.22 -16.42 12.90
C LEU A 74 0.39 -17.44 13.71
N ALA A 75 -0.45 -16.97 14.61
CA ALA A 75 -1.30 -17.84 15.44
C ALA A 75 -2.57 -18.30 14.71
N LYS A 76 -2.96 -17.62 13.64
CA LYS A 76 -4.13 -17.99 12.83
C LYS A 76 -3.81 -19.10 11.82
N PRO A 77 -4.83 -19.86 11.38
CA PRO A 77 -4.72 -20.68 10.19
C PRO A 77 -4.18 -19.86 9.01
N MET A 78 -3.26 -20.44 8.25
CA MET A 78 -2.53 -19.73 7.22
C MET A 78 -3.43 -19.17 6.12
N ASP A 79 -4.45 -19.90 5.72
CA ASP A 79 -5.45 -19.48 4.74
C ASP A 79 -6.27 -18.28 5.22
N GLU A 80 -6.62 -18.22 6.51
CA GLU A 80 -7.33 -17.08 7.12
C GLU A 80 -6.44 -15.84 7.20
N ALA A 81 -5.18 -15.99 7.67
CA ALA A 81 -4.24 -14.90 7.80
C ALA A 81 -3.93 -14.25 6.43
N ILE A 82 -3.64 -15.09 5.42
CA ILE A 82 -3.38 -14.61 4.06
C ILE A 82 -4.63 -13.99 3.44
N LEU A 83 -5.83 -14.54 3.69
CA LEU A 83 -7.07 -13.96 3.18
C LEU A 83 -7.33 -12.57 3.77
N GLN A 84 -7.16 -12.40 5.07
CA GLN A 84 -7.31 -11.10 5.73
C GLN A 84 -6.34 -10.06 5.14
N PHE A 85 -5.08 -10.44 4.97
CA PHE A 85 -4.07 -9.60 4.32
C PHE A 85 -4.47 -9.24 2.88
N ALA A 86 -4.89 -10.23 2.08
CA ALA A 86 -5.27 -10.03 0.68
C ALA A 86 -6.50 -9.11 0.53
N GLN A 87 -7.49 -9.24 1.42
CA GLN A 87 -8.67 -8.38 1.47
C GLN A 87 -8.29 -6.93 1.75
N GLY A 88 -7.51 -6.67 2.81
CA GLY A 88 -7.06 -5.33 3.16
C GLY A 88 -6.19 -4.70 2.06
N LEU A 89 -5.28 -5.48 1.46
CA LEU A 89 -4.49 -5.04 0.31
C LEU A 89 -5.38 -4.62 -0.86
N GLN A 90 -6.31 -5.47 -1.27
CA GLN A 90 -7.19 -5.19 -2.41
C GLN A 90 -8.11 -3.99 -2.14
N GLU A 91 -8.67 -3.86 -0.93
CA GLU A 91 -9.45 -2.70 -0.52
C GLU A 91 -8.63 -1.41 -0.60
N THR A 92 -7.38 -1.46 -0.16
CA THR A 92 -6.45 -0.31 -0.26
C THR A 92 -6.15 0.06 -1.70
N LEU A 93 -5.84 -0.92 -2.56
CA LEU A 93 -5.54 -0.69 -3.97
C LEU A 93 -6.74 -0.16 -4.77
N LEU A 94 -7.96 -0.47 -4.35
CA LEU A 94 -9.19 -0.01 -5.01
C LEU A 94 -9.61 1.41 -4.57
N ARG A 95 -9.00 2.00 -3.56
CA ARG A 95 -9.28 3.40 -3.14
C ARG A 95 -8.94 4.37 -4.27
N PRO A 96 -9.75 5.41 -4.51
CA PRO A 96 -9.48 6.39 -5.57
C PRO A 96 -8.06 6.97 -5.51
N GLY A 97 -7.60 7.32 -4.32
CA GLY A 97 -6.25 7.87 -4.12
C GLY A 97 -5.13 6.90 -4.49
N ALA A 98 -5.27 5.60 -4.22
CA ALA A 98 -4.30 4.59 -4.62
C ALA A 98 -4.23 4.46 -6.14
N ILE A 99 -5.40 4.45 -6.82
CA ILE A 99 -5.49 4.44 -8.28
C ILE A 99 -4.82 5.68 -8.90
N HIS A 100 -5.11 6.86 -8.37
CA HIS A 100 -4.47 8.11 -8.83
C HIS A 100 -2.96 8.10 -8.62
N THR A 101 -2.51 7.63 -7.45
CA THR A 101 -1.08 7.53 -7.13
C THR A 101 -0.35 6.59 -8.09
N PHE A 102 -0.92 5.40 -8.37
CA PHE A 102 -0.36 4.46 -9.35
C PHE A 102 -0.26 5.07 -10.75
N ARG A 103 -1.37 5.64 -11.26
CA ARG A 103 -1.39 6.26 -12.59
C ARG A 103 -0.38 7.40 -12.71
N ASN A 104 -0.26 8.22 -11.67
CA ASN A 104 0.74 9.28 -11.62
C ASN A 104 2.17 8.73 -11.60
N ALA A 105 2.43 7.64 -10.88
CA ALA A 105 3.74 7.00 -10.86
C ALA A 105 4.15 6.50 -12.26
N VAL A 106 3.20 5.89 -12.98
CA VAL A 106 3.45 5.38 -14.34
C VAL A 106 3.58 6.52 -15.35
N SER A 107 2.67 7.50 -15.34
CA SER A 107 2.65 8.58 -16.33
C SER A 107 3.78 9.59 -16.20
N ASN A 108 4.43 9.65 -15.04
CA ASN A 108 5.50 10.63 -14.77
C ASN A 108 6.87 9.98 -14.54
N ILE A 109 7.03 8.69 -14.86
CA ILE A 109 8.26 7.96 -14.57
C ILE A 109 9.50 8.60 -15.22
N ASP A 110 9.36 9.15 -16.43
CA ASP A 110 10.46 9.79 -17.16
C ASP A 110 10.80 11.18 -16.62
N ASN A 111 9.81 11.90 -16.08
CA ASN A 111 9.99 13.28 -15.59
C ASN A 111 10.24 13.35 -14.08
N HIS A 112 9.73 12.38 -13.32
CA HIS A 112 9.80 12.30 -11.86
C HIS A 112 10.08 10.86 -11.39
N PRO A 113 11.25 10.28 -11.72
CA PRO A 113 11.59 8.90 -11.38
C PRO A 113 11.65 8.65 -9.87
N GLU A 114 12.01 9.67 -9.08
CA GLU A 114 12.02 9.61 -7.62
C GLU A 114 10.63 9.34 -7.01
N PHE A 115 9.57 9.86 -7.64
CA PHE A 115 8.21 9.59 -7.23
C PHE A 115 7.82 8.12 -7.46
N ALA A 116 8.12 7.59 -8.65
CA ALA A 116 7.87 6.18 -8.96
C ALA A 116 8.70 5.26 -8.05
N ALA A 117 9.95 5.60 -7.76
CA ALA A 117 10.80 4.87 -6.83
C ALA A 117 10.23 4.88 -5.39
N THR A 118 9.71 6.01 -4.92
CA THR A 118 9.06 6.13 -3.61
C THR A 118 7.79 5.28 -3.55
N TYR A 119 6.93 5.37 -4.57
CA TYR A 119 5.74 4.52 -4.68
C TYR A 119 6.10 3.03 -4.65
N LEU A 120 7.08 2.60 -5.45
CA LEU A 120 7.52 1.22 -5.51
C LEU A 120 8.04 0.73 -4.15
N ARG A 121 8.84 1.56 -3.46
CA ARG A 121 9.45 1.21 -2.17
C ARG A 121 8.42 1.04 -1.05
N PHE A 122 7.52 2.00 -0.88
CA PHE A 122 6.55 2.03 0.23
C PHE A 122 5.20 1.37 -0.09
N GLY A 123 4.95 0.99 -1.32
CA GLY A 123 3.78 0.22 -1.72
C GLY A 123 4.14 -1.24 -2.02
N PRO A 124 4.40 -1.58 -3.31
CA PRO A 124 4.59 -2.97 -3.73
C PRO A 124 5.71 -3.71 -2.97
N LYS A 125 6.91 -3.13 -2.87
CA LYS A 125 8.04 -3.79 -2.18
C LYS A 125 7.76 -4.02 -0.70
N GLN A 126 7.24 -3.03 0.00
CA GLN A 126 6.89 -3.16 1.42
C GLN A 126 5.85 -4.25 1.66
N SER A 127 4.80 -4.32 0.82
CA SER A 127 3.79 -5.38 0.92
C SER A 127 4.38 -6.76 0.62
N THR A 128 5.32 -6.83 -0.34
CA THR A 128 6.04 -8.07 -0.65
C THR A 128 6.89 -8.52 0.54
N ASP A 129 7.64 -7.60 1.16
CA ASP A 129 8.53 -7.91 2.30
C ASP A 129 7.72 -8.45 3.49
N VAL A 130 6.59 -7.84 3.81
CA VAL A 130 5.70 -8.30 4.90
C VAL A 130 5.18 -9.70 4.66
N LEU A 131 4.71 -9.99 3.43
CA LEU A 131 4.21 -11.32 3.08
C LEU A 131 5.34 -12.35 3.01
N ALA A 132 6.50 -11.97 2.47
CA ALA A 132 7.68 -12.83 2.40
C ALA A 132 8.18 -13.24 3.79
N ASP A 133 8.26 -12.30 4.73
CA ASP A 133 8.61 -12.56 6.12
C ASP A 133 7.66 -13.57 6.78
N TYR A 134 6.36 -13.44 6.52
CA TYR A 134 5.37 -14.40 7.01
C TYR A 134 5.57 -15.79 6.41
N LEU A 135 5.72 -15.88 5.09
CA LEU A 135 5.93 -17.16 4.39
C LEU A 135 7.24 -17.84 4.82
N GLN A 136 8.30 -17.06 5.02
CA GLN A 136 9.58 -17.58 5.50
C GLN A 136 9.44 -18.20 6.89
N LYS A 137 8.75 -17.51 7.81
CA LYS A 137 8.50 -18.06 9.17
C LYS A 137 7.70 -19.36 9.12
N LYS A 138 6.69 -19.46 8.24
CA LYS A 138 5.91 -20.70 8.05
C LYS A 138 6.74 -21.82 7.43
N HIS A 139 7.68 -21.49 6.55
CA HIS A 139 8.65 -22.44 5.99
C HIS A 139 9.61 -22.93 7.05
N ASP A 140 10.17 -22.04 7.87
CA ASP A 140 11.14 -22.36 8.93
C ASP A 140 10.53 -23.27 10.02
N THR A 141 9.22 -23.15 10.28
CA THR A 141 8.48 -24.04 11.19
C THR A 141 8.07 -25.37 10.55
N GLY A 142 8.29 -25.55 9.24
CA GLY A 142 7.94 -26.76 8.49
C GLY A 142 6.45 -26.90 8.15
N GLU A 143 5.65 -25.82 8.35
CA GLU A 143 4.23 -25.82 8.00
C GLU A 143 4.02 -25.81 6.47
N ILE A 144 4.95 -25.23 5.73
CA ILE A 144 5.02 -25.26 4.27
C ILE A 144 6.42 -25.55 3.76
N THR A 145 6.53 -25.92 2.48
CA THR A 145 7.81 -26.00 1.76
C THR A 145 7.75 -25.05 0.57
N LEU A 146 8.73 -24.15 0.47
CA LEU A 146 8.87 -23.25 -0.66
C LEU A 146 9.95 -23.77 -1.62
N ASP A 147 9.60 -23.97 -2.88
CA ASP A 147 10.52 -24.37 -3.95
C ASP A 147 11.33 -23.19 -4.52
N ILE A 148 10.81 -21.97 -4.31
CA ILE A 148 11.45 -20.70 -4.65
C ILE A 148 11.55 -19.83 -3.38
N SER A 149 12.29 -18.73 -3.45
CA SER A 149 12.42 -17.83 -2.29
C SER A 149 11.06 -17.34 -1.78
N ALA A 150 10.99 -17.07 -0.47
CA ALA A 150 9.79 -16.46 0.12
C ALA A 150 9.41 -15.13 -0.55
N GLN A 151 10.42 -14.38 -1.02
CA GLN A 151 10.24 -13.12 -1.74
C GLN A 151 9.54 -13.32 -3.09
N GLU A 152 9.96 -14.32 -3.87
CA GLU A 152 9.32 -14.66 -5.15
C GLU A 152 7.91 -15.23 -4.94
N SER A 153 7.72 -16.07 -3.93
CA SER A 153 6.41 -16.61 -3.56
C SER A 153 5.43 -15.51 -3.16
N ALA A 154 5.89 -14.56 -2.35
CA ALA A 154 5.12 -13.38 -1.97
C ALA A 154 4.78 -12.50 -3.18
N SER A 155 5.72 -12.29 -4.09
CA SER A 155 5.51 -11.54 -5.33
C SER A 155 4.44 -12.17 -6.21
N GLN A 156 4.45 -13.49 -6.38
CA GLN A 156 3.42 -14.23 -7.13
C GLN A 156 2.04 -14.04 -6.49
N LEU A 157 1.93 -14.21 -5.17
CA LEU A 157 0.67 -14.01 -4.45
C LEU A 157 0.14 -12.59 -4.58
N LEU A 158 0.99 -11.59 -4.41
CA LEU A 158 0.58 -10.18 -4.52
C LEU A 158 0.07 -9.83 -5.91
N LEU A 159 0.71 -10.34 -6.96
CA LEU A 159 0.25 -10.16 -8.34
C LEU A 159 -1.12 -10.82 -8.56
N MET A 160 -1.35 -12.02 -8.01
CA MET A 160 -2.67 -12.66 -8.04
C MET A 160 -3.72 -11.86 -7.27
N PHE A 161 -3.39 -11.29 -6.11
CA PHE A 161 -4.33 -10.52 -5.29
C PHE A 161 -4.78 -9.20 -5.92
N HIS A 162 -4.03 -8.64 -6.86
CA HIS A 162 -4.53 -7.50 -7.66
C HIS A 162 -5.79 -7.90 -8.41
N GLY A 163 -5.79 -9.03 -9.10
CA GLY A 163 -6.92 -9.53 -9.87
C GLY A 163 -7.43 -8.54 -10.92
N LYS A 164 -8.51 -8.91 -11.59
CA LYS A 164 -9.16 -8.04 -12.59
C LYS A 164 -9.62 -6.69 -12.01
N PRO A 165 -10.22 -6.61 -10.80
CA PRO A 165 -10.80 -5.36 -10.33
C PRO A 165 -9.75 -4.26 -10.16
N VAL A 166 -8.55 -4.56 -9.68
CA VAL A 166 -7.48 -3.57 -9.51
C VAL A 166 -6.87 -3.22 -10.87
N TYR A 167 -6.49 -4.23 -11.66
CA TYR A 167 -5.82 -4.01 -12.94
C TYR A 167 -6.69 -3.20 -13.92
N TRP A 168 -7.98 -3.53 -14.04
CA TRP A 168 -8.87 -2.84 -14.96
C TRP A 168 -9.24 -1.44 -14.46
N LYS A 169 -9.31 -1.27 -13.14
CA LYS A 169 -9.51 0.05 -12.56
C LYS A 169 -8.32 0.98 -12.83
N TYR A 170 -7.10 0.44 -12.91
CA TYR A 170 -5.94 1.21 -13.37
C TYR A 170 -6.11 1.73 -14.81
N LEU A 171 -6.83 1.00 -15.65
CA LEU A 171 -7.13 1.37 -17.04
C LEU A 171 -8.43 2.18 -17.21
N GLY A 172 -9.15 2.47 -16.11
CA GLY A 172 -10.34 3.32 -16.13
C GLY A 172 -11.66 2.56 -16.09
N GLU A 173 -11.66 1.22 -16.10
CA GLU A 173 -12.87 0.41 -16.02
C GLU A 173 -13.18 0.01 -14.57
N ASP A 174 -14.42 0.23 -14.15
CA ASP A 174 -14.92 -0.23 -12.84
C ASP A 174 -15.84 -1.44 -13.03
N LEU A 175 -15.34 -2.62 -12.66
CA LEU A 175 -16.07 -3.89 -12.79
C LEU A 175 -17.26 -4.02 -11.84
N LYS A 176 -17.45 -3.10 -10.90
CA LYS A 176 -18.53 -3.12 -9.88
C LYS A 176 -18.70 -4.47 -9.18
N GLN A 177 -17.59 -5.20 -9.00
CA GLN A 177 -17.61 -6.47 -8.26
C GLN A 177 -17.98 -6.25 -6.80
N SER A 178 -18.88 -7.08 -6.29
CA SER A 178 -19.20 -7.14 -4.87
C SER A 178 -18.00 -7.64 -4.04
N LYS A 179 -17.99 -7.35 -2.74
CA LYS A 179 -16.98 -7.89 -1.83
C LYS A 179 -16.97 -9.44 -1.88
N ALA A 180 -18.14 -10.07 -1.90
CA ALA A 180 -18.24 -11.53 -1.92
C ALA A 180 -17.61 -12.17 -3.17
N GLU A 181 -17.76 -11.55 -4.34
CA GLU A 181 -17.11 -12.02 -5.58
C GLU A 181 -15.58 -11.87 -5.50
N ARG A 182 -15.08 -10.75 -4.97
CA ARG A 182 -13.66 -10.56 -4.75
C ARG A 182 -13.08 -11.55 -3.74
N ASP A 183 -13.79 -11.78 -2.64
CA ASP A 183 -13.39 -12.76 -1.61
C ASP A 183 -13.33 -14.19 -2.19
N THR A 184 -14.28 -14.56 -3.03
CA THR A 184 -14.28 -15.87 -3.71
C THR A 184 -13.02 -16.02 -4.59
N TYR A 185 -12.67 -14.99 -5.34
CA TYR A 185 -11.45 -14.99 -6.14
C TYR A 185 -10.18 -15.09 -5.28
N LEU A 186 -10.07 -14.29 -4.20
CA LEU A 186 -8.91 -14.31 -3.30
C LEU A 186 -8.73 -15.69 -2.64
N LYS A 187 -9.83 -16.30 -2.17
CA LYS A 187 -9.81 -17.66 -1.63
C LYS A 187 -9.30 -18.69 -2.63
N SER A 188 -9.71 -18.55 -3.90
CA SER A 188 -9.22 -19.43 -4.98
C SER A 188 -7.72 -19.28 -5.21
N CYS A 189 -7.19 -18.04 -5.22
CA CYS A 189 -5.75 -17.80 -5.33
C CYS A 189 -4.97 -18.43 -4.18
N ILE A 190 -5.47 -18.27 -2.95
CA ILE A 190 -4.85 -18.83 -1.75
C ILE A 190 -4.87 -20.35 -1.78
N ALA A 191 -6.01 -20.96 -2.12
CA ALA A 191 -6.12 -22.42 -2.21
C ALA A 191 -5.17 -23.00 -3.26
N MET A 192 -5.03 -22.34 -4.41
CA MET A 192 -4.07 -22.72 -5.45
C MET A 192 -2.64 -22.66 -4.92
N PHE A 193 -2.24 -21.56 -4.30
CA PHE A 193 -0.91 -21.42 -3.70
C PHE A 193 -0.63 -22.49 -2.65
N LEU A 194 -1.56 -22.68 -1.70
CA LEU A 194 -1.40 -23.64 -0.63
C LEU A 194 -1.34 -25.10 -1.12
N SER A 195 -1.95 -25.41 -2.27
CA SER A 195 -1.85 -26.74 -2.86
C SER A 195 -0.43 -27.07 -3.37
N PHE A 196 0.38 -26.06 -3.67
CA PHE A 196 1.77 -26.25 -4.10
C PHE A 196 2.76 -26.29 -2.94
N VAL A 197 2.52 -25.52 -1.87
CA VAL A 197 3.50 -25.33 -0.79
C VAL A 197 3.23 -26.18 0.45
N ARG A 198 2.01 -26.68 0.65
CA ARG A 198 1.70 -27.63 1.72
C ARG A 198 2.13 -29.05 1.34
N LYS A 199 2.78 -29.73 2.27
CA LYS A 199 3.09 -31.16 2.18
C LYS A 199 1.85 -32.01 2.43
#